data_52d8fae6e446576acd0753761e8b0343
#
_entry.id   52d8fae6e446576acd0753761e8b0343
#
_cell.length_a   1.000
_cell.length_b   1.000
_cell.length_c   1.000
_cell.angle_alpha   90.00
_cell.angle_beta   90.00
_cell.angle_gamma   90.00
#
_symmetry.space_group_name_H-M   'P 1'
#
loop_
_entity.id
_entity.type
_entity.pdbx_description
1 polymer ?
#
loop_
_entity_poly.entity_id
_entity_poly.type
_entity_poly.pdbx_seq_one_letter_code
_entity_poly.pdbx_strand_id
1 'polypeptide(L)'
;MEEVRLDVVDNFLLPDELIQLRRDVHNFPWNPFETDIYQGQKIMSGMISDLPSDWRTKLDERIVSQANTLSQQNYSIFRGYINAWKCDEVSLPHHDGNHTTCIIYCNRDYNVKYGGETLFYDNNEDVIGAVSPRPG
;
A
#
# COMPACT_ATOMS: atom_id res chain seq x y z
N MET A 1 -16.23 -16.16 11.29
CA MET A 1 -15.90 -15.03 10.38
C MET A 1 -14.69 -14.33 10.97
N GLU A 2 -13.57 -14.32 10.27
CA GLU A 2 -12.49 -13.44 10.67
C GLU A 2 -12.98 -12.00 10.46
N GLU A 3 -12.97 -11.25 11.53
CA GLU A 3 -13.33 -9.83 11.51
C GLU A 3 -12.22 -9.09 10.75
N VAL A 4 -12.57 -8.47 9.62
CA VAL A 4 -11.62 -7.62 8.88
C VAL A 4 -11.28 -6.43 9.78
N ARG A 5 -10.06 -6.40 10.27
CA ARG A 5 -9.56 -5.29 11.07
C ARG A 5 -8.83 -4.30 10.17
N LEU A 6 -9.23 -3.05 10.25
CA LEU A 6 -8.61 -1.93 9.56
C LEU A 6 -8.13 -0.91 10.58
N ASP A 7 -6.83 -0.70 10.64
CA ASP A 7 -6.21 0.34 11.46
C ASP A 7 -5.61 1.41 10.55
N VAL A 8 -5.83 2.68 10.87
CA VAL A 8 -5.27 3.82 10.14
C VAL A 8 -4.33 4.59 11.05
N VAL A 9 -3.12 4.84 10.59
CA VAL A 9 -2.09 5.59 11.31
C VAL A 9 -1.72 6.81 10.49
N ASP A 10 -2.01 7.99 11.01
CA ASP A 10 -1.64 9.25 10.36
C ASP A 10 -0.17 9.63 10.66
N ASN A 11 0.48 10.23 9.69
CA ASN A 11 1.85 10.75 9.82
C ASN A 11 2.89 9.68 10.20
N PHE A 12 2.75 8.47 9.67
CA PHE A 12 3.73 7.40 9.87
C PHE A 12 5.11 7.78 9.29
N LEU A 13 5.13 8.36 8.08
CA LEU A 13 6.33 8.96 7.52
C LEU A 13 6.45 10.43 7.94
N LEU A 14 7.64 10.81 8.38
CA LEU A 14 7.94 12.21 8.65
C LEU A 14 7.96 13.03 7.35
N PRO A 15 7.66 14.33 7.38
CA PRO A 15 7.66 15.17 6.18
C PRO A 15 8.95 15.10 5.37
N ASP A 16 10.10 15.10 6.03
CA ASP A 16 11.42 15.00 5.37
C ASP A 16 11.62 13.63 4.72
N GLU A 17 11.14 12.55 5.34
CA GLU A 17 11.18 11.20 4.75
C GLU A 17 10.33 11.12 3.48
N LEU A 18 9.14 11.72 3.50
CA LEU A 18 8.28 11.80 2.30
C LEU A 18 8.96 12.58 1.18
N ILE A 19 9.59 13.72 1.50
CA ILE A 19 10.33 14.51 0.52
C ILE A 19 11.48 13.70 -0.07
N GLN A 20 12.22 13.00 0.78
CA GLN A 20 13.34 12.17 0.33
C GLN A 20 12.87 11.00 -0.53
N LEU A 21 11.84 10.28 -0.09
CA LEU A 21 11.28 9.16 -0.86
C LEU A 21 10.82 9.60 -2.24
N ARG A 22 10.15 10.75 -2.35
CA ARG A 22 9.71 11.31 -3.64
C ARG A 22 10.86 11.66 -4.59
N ARG A 23 12.03 12.00 -4.06
CA ARG A 23 13.24 12.20 -4.86
C ARG A 23 13.82 10.87 -5.31
N ASP A 24 13.90 9.93 -4.40
CA ASP A 24 14.55 8.64 -4.61
C ASP A 24 13.77 7.75 -5.58
N VAL A 25 12.43 7.81 -5.58
CA VAL A 25 11.57 6.98 -6.46
C VAL A 25 11.87 7.17 -7.96
N HIS A 26 12.41 8.31 -8.36
CA HIS A 26 12.81 8.53 -9.75
C HIS A 26 13.95 7.60 -10.21
N ASN A 27 14.72 7.07 -9.27
CA ASN A 27 15.85 6.19 -9.53
C ASN A 27 15.56 4.73 -9.18
N PHE A 28 14.32 4.39 -8.80
CA PHE A 28 13.94 3.03 -8.48
C PHE A 28 13.88 2.16 -9.74
N PRO A 29 14.16 0.86 -9.63
CA PRO A 29 14.11 -0.08 -10.77
C PRO A 29 12.68 -0.45 -11.13
N TRP A 30 11.93 0.50 -11.67
CA TRP A 30 10.55 0.33 -12.04
C TRP A 30 10.36 -0.72 -13.14
N ASN A 31 9.46 -1.65 -12.89
CA ASN A 31 8.94 -2.57 -13.87
C ASN A 31 7.54 -2.10 -14.31
N PRO A 32 7.25 -2.09 -15.62
CA PRO A 32 5.91 -1.83 -16.09
C PRO A 32 5.01 -3.01 -15.73
N PHE A 33 3.78 -2.71 -15.39
CA PHE A 33 2.71 -3.66 -15.18
C PHE A 33 2.80 -4.50 -13.89
N GLU A 34 2.09 -4.08 -12.89
CA GLU A 34 1.58 -4.98 -11.88
C GLU A 34 0.48 -5.84 -12.51
N THR A 35 0.49 -7.13 -12.19
CA THR A 35 -0.49 -8.06 -12.75
C THR A 35 -1.49 -8.47 -11.69
N ASP A 36 -2.73 -8.07 -11.87
CA ASP A 36 -3.87 -8.56 -11.10
C ASP A 36 -4.61 -9.65 -11.88
N ILE A 37 -5.09 -10.65 -11.18
CA ILE A 37 -5.99 -11.67 -11.74
C ILE A 37 -7.35 -11.53 -11.07
N TYR A 38 -8.36 -11.20 -11.84
CA TYR A 38 -9.74 -11.12 -11.38
C TYR A 38 -10.62 -12.00 -12.26
N GLN A 39 -11.37 -12.92 -11.65
CA GLN A 39 -12.26 -13.86 -12.34
C GLN A 39 -11.59 -14.57 -13.55
N GLY A 40 -10.32 -14.94 -13.41
CA GLY A 40 -9.55 -15.60 -14.46
C GLY A 40 -9.03 -14.68 -15.57
N GLN A 41 -9.32 -13.38 -15.52
CA GLN A 41 -8.76 -12.38 -16.43
C GLN A 41 -7.53 -11.72 -15.81
N LYS A 42 -6.47 -11.66 -16.60
CA LYS A 42 -5.23 -10.98 -16.24
C LYS A 42 -5.32 -9.52 -16.65
N ILE A 43 -5.27 -8.61 -15.69
CA ILE A 43 -5.24 -7.17 -15.93
C ILE A 43 -3.87 -6.66 -15.54
N MET A 44 -3.28 -5.88 -16.44
CA MET A 44 -1.96 -5.28 -16.26
C MET A 44 -2.15 -3.77 -16.12
N SER A 45 -1.77 -3.23 -14.97
CA SER A 45 -1.89 -1.81 -14.68
C SER A 45 -0.76 -1.33 -13.77
N GLY A 46 -0.48 -0.04 -13.83
CA GLY A 46 0.51 0.60 -12.98
C GLY A 46 1.96 0.20 -13.25
N MET A 47 2.81 0.57 -12.33
CA MET A 47 4.22 0.23 -12.27
C MET A 47 4.55 -0.29 -10.87
N ILE A 48 5.47 -1.21 -10.78
CA ILE A 48 5.95 -1.76 -9.51
C ILE A 48 7.47 -1.70 -9.44
N SER A 49 8.00 -1.42 -8.27
CA SER A 49 9.41 -1.55 -7.96
C SER A 49 9.60 -2.21 -6.60
N ASP A 50 10.60 -3.06 -6.48
CA ASP A 50 11.06 -3.47 -5.16
C ASP A 50 11.52 -2.23 -4.38
N LEU A 51 11.25 -2.22 -3.09
CA LEU A 51 11.73 -1.16 -2.23
C LEU A 51 13.24 -1.36 -2.00
N PRO A 52 14.09 -0.36 -2.35
CA PRO A 52 15.53 -0.48 -2.15
C PRO A 52 15.94 -0.77 -0.70
N SER A 53 17.07 -1.43 -0.52
CA SER A 53 17.52 -1.93 0.77
C SER A 53 17.73 -0.85 1.83
N ASP A 54 18.14 0.35 1.44
CA ASP A 54 18.28 1.50 2.35
C ASP A 54 16.92 1.99 2.88
N TRP A 55 15.88 1.99 2.04
CA TRP A 55 14.51 2.26 2.46
C TRP A 55 13.93 1.12 3.30
N ARG A 56 14.23 -0.14 2.95
CA ARG A 56 13.85 -1.30 3.77
C ARG A 56 14.44 -1.20 5.17
N THR A 57 15.72 -0.87 5.28
CA THR A 57 16.39 -0.66 6.58
C THR A 57 15.73 0.42 7.42
N LYS A 58 15.24 1.50 6.80
CA LYS A 58 14.57 2.58 7.51
C LYS A 58 13.15 2.23 7.97
N LEU A 59 12.43 1.47 7.19
CA LEU A 59 10.98 1.31 7.36
C LEU A 59 10.57 -0.01 8.01
N ASP A 60 11.25 -1.12 7.69
CA ASP A 60 10.80 -2.46 8.08
C ASP A 60 10.61 -2.60 9.60
N GLU A 61 11.57 -2.17 10.39
CA GLU A 61 11.49 -2.25 11.85
C GLU A 61 10.34 -1.40 12.42
N ARG A 62 10.13 -0.21 11.86
CA ARG A 62 9.05 0.70 12.27
C ARG A 62 7.69 0.15 11.92
N ILE A 63 7.55 -0.42 10.72
CA ILE A 63 6.31 -1.06 10.27
C ILE A 63 5.98 -2.25 11.19
N VAL A 64 6.93 -3.12 11.44
CA VAL A 64 6.76 -4.27 12.33
C VAL A 64 6.39 -3.83 13.74
N SER A 65 7.10 -2.86 14.29
CA SER A 65 6.81 -2.32 15.63
C SER A 65 5.40 -1.75 15.72
N GLN A 66 4.98 -0.97 14.72
CA GLN A 66 3.64 -0.40 14.66
C GLN A 66 2.57 -1.49 14.55
N ALA A 67 2.76 -2.45 13.66
CA ALA A 67 1.83 -3.56 13.46
C ALA A 67 1.70 -4.44 14.72
N ASN A 68 2.81 -4.76 15.37
CA ASN A 68 2.81 -5.53 16.62
C ASN A 68 2.08 -4.80 17.73
N THR A 69 2.27 -3.49 17.85
CA THR A 69 1.60 -2.66 18.85
C THR A 69 0.09 -2.63 18.62
N LEU A 70 -0.35 -2.47 17.40
CA LEU A 70 -1.77 -2.39 17.06
C LEU A 70 -2.48 -3.74 17.24
N SER A 71 -1.88 -4.82 16.78
CA SER A 71 -2.52 -6.15 16.75
C SER A 71 -2.26 -7.00 17.99
N GLN A 72 -1.26 -6.66 18.80
CA GLN A 72 -0.74 -7.50 19.89
C GLN A 72 -0.22 -8.86 19.41
N GLN A 73 0.29 -8.92 18.19
CA GLN A 73 0.89 -10.10 17.56
C GLN A 73 2.34 -9.83 17.20
N ASN A 74 3.07 -10.87 16.83
CA ASN A 74 4.46 -10.76 16.38
C ASN A 74 4.51 -10.97 14.86
N TYR A 75 4.76 -9.89 14.14
CA TYR A 75 4.92 -9.90 12.69
C TYR A 75 6.38 -9.87 12.27
N SER A 76 6.63 -10.35 11.08
CA SER A 76 7.85 -10.13 10.32
C SER A 76 7.49 -9.70 8.90
N ILE A 77 8.34 -8.91 8.26
CA ILE A 77 8.10 -8.50 6.88
C ILE A 77 8.40 -9.65 5.93
N PHE A 78 7.40 -10.04 5.16
CA PHE A 78 7.52 -11.02 4.10
C PHE A 78 7.99 -10.38 2.79
N ARG A 79 7.37 -9.26 2.39
CA ARG A 79 7.63 -8.56 1.14
C ARG A 79 7.40 -7.06 1.30
N GLY A 80 8.17 -6.25 0.60
CA GLY A 80 7.96 -4.79 0.54
C GLY A 80 8.27 -4.28 -0.86
N TYR A 81 7.35 -3.54 -1.43
CA TYR A 81 7.45 -2.94 -2.76
C TYR A 81 6.69 -1.63 -2.80
N ILE A 82 6.87 -0.88 -3.87
CA ILE A 82 6.15 0.37 -4.12
C ILE A 82 5.46 0.28 -5.47
N ASN A 83 4.21 0.73 -5.49
CA ASN A 83 3.39 0.82 -6.70
C ASN A 83 3.21 2.27 -7.12
N ALA A 84 3.15 2.51 -8.41
CA ALA A 84 2.77 3.78 -8.99
C ALA A 84 1.61 3.59 -9.97
N TRP A 85 0.53 4.31 -9.72
CA TRP A 85 -0.69 4.30 -10.52
C TRP A 85 -0.86 5.63 -11.22
N LYS A 86 -1.27 5.60 -12.48
CA LYS A 86 -1.68 6.79 -13.20
C LYS A 86 -3.15 7.09 -12.94
N CYS A 87 -3.54 8.33 -13.22
CA CYS A 87 -4.94 8.69 -13.35
C CYS A 87 -5.62 7.73 -14.35
N ASP A 88 -6.81 7.25 -14.04
CA ASP A 88 -7.59 6.29 -14.83
C ASP A 88 -7.11 4.82 -14.79
N GLU A 89 -6.05 4.50 -14.08
CA GLU A 89 -5.70 3.10 -13.80
C GLU A 89 -6.45 2.61 -12.57
N VAL A 90 -7.02 1.42 -12.67
CA VAL A 90 -7.80 0.79 -11.61
C VAL A 90 -7.15 -0.53 -11.23
N SER A 91 -6.84 -0.68 -9.94
CA SER A 91 -6.55 -1.99 -9.37
C SER A 91 -7.85 -2.75 -9.16
N LEU A 92 -7.86 -4.03 -9.52
CA LEU A 92 -9.03 -4.86 -9.26
C LEU A 92 -9.03 -5.36 -7.82
N PRO A 93 -10.23 -5.64 -7.28
CA PRO A 93 -10.35 -6.33 -6.00
C PRO A 93 -9.59 -7.65 -6.06
N HIS A 94 -8.75 -7.91 -5.06
CA HIS A 94 -7.99 -9.14 -4.92
C HIS A 94 -7.76 -9.46 -3.44
N HIS A 95 -7.34 -10.68 -3.19
CA HIS A 95 -6.98 -11.15 -1.88
C HIS A 95 -5.46 -11.21 -1.74
N ASP A 96 -4.92 -10.60 -0.71
CA ASP A 96 -3.48 -10.68 -0.38
C ASP A 96 -3.07 -12.00 0.30
N GLY A 97 -4.00 -12.95 0.39
CA GLY A 97 -3.79 -14.21 1.11
C GLY A 97 -3.95 -14.05 2.63
N ASN A 98 -3.35 -14.96 3.40
CA ASN A 98 -3.43 -14.96 4.87
C ASN A 98 -2.34 -14.07 5.49
N HIS A 99 -2.13 -12.88 4.96
CA HIS A 99 -1.12 -11.93 5.42
C HIS A 99 -1.76 -10.62 5.88
N THR A 100 -1.08 -9.92 6.76
CA THR A 100 -1.43 -8.53 7.09
C THR A 100 -0.74 -7.61 6.10
N THR A 101 -1.50 -6.78 5.42
CA THR A 101 -1.00 -5.80 4.47
C THR A 101 -0.89 -4.43 5.14
N CYS A 102 0.26 -3.80 4.99
CA CYS A 102 0.50 -2.42 5.39
C CYS A 102 0.68 -1.55 4.14
N ILE A 103 -0.16 -0.55 3.99
CA ILE A 103 -0.12 0.39 2.86
C ILE A 103 0.33 1.76 3.37
N ILE A 104 1.36 2.33 2.76
CA ILE A 104 1.85 3.68 3.05
C ILE A 104 1.64 4.53 1.81
N TYR A 105 0.87 5.59 1.94
CA TYR A 105 0.62 6.51 0.85
C TYR A 105 1.75 7.53 0.73
N CYS A 106 2.44 7.54 -0.41
CA CYS A 106 3.62 8.37 -0.67
C CYS A 106 3.36 9.52 -1.65
N ASN A 107 2.10 9.74 -2.03
CA ASN A 107 1.70 10.83 -2.91
C ASN A 107 2.04 12.22 -2.30
N ARG A 108 2.12 13.22 -3.15
CA ARG A 108 2.51 14.58 -2.75
C ARG A 108 1.42 15.26 -1.93
N ASP A 109 0.19 15.11 -2.36
CA ASP A 109 -1.01 15.71 -1.78
C ASP A 109 -2.20 14.79 -2.04
N TYR A 110 -3.30 15.10 -1.42
CA TYR A 110 -4.56 14.45 -1.66
C TYR A 110 -5.67 15.49 -1.83
N ASN A 111 -6.48 15.28 -2.85
CA ASN A 111 -7.73 15.99 -3.04
C ASN A 111 -8.81 14.97 -3.41
N VAL A 112 -9.95 15.04 -2.76
CA VAL A 112 -11.08 14.12 -2.98
C VAL A 112 -11.49 13.98 -4.47
N LYS A 113 -11.23 15.01 -5.27
CA LYS A 113 -11.50 14.99 -6.71
C LYS A 113 -10.56 14.10 -7.52
N TYR A 114 -9.44 13.68 -6.93
CA TYR A 114 -8.48 12.80 -7.60
C TYR A 114 -8.89 11.33 -7.51
N GLY A 115 -9.76 10.98 -6.57
CA GLY A 115 -10.07 9.59 -6.26
C GLY A 115 -8.84 8.87 -5.66
N GLY A 116 -8.75 7.57 -5.89
CA GLY A 116 -7.61 6.76 -5.48
C GLY A 116 -7.74 6.19 -4.07
N GLU A 117 -8.92 6.23 -3.50
CA GLU A 117 -9.20 5.57 -2.23
C GLU A 117 -8.98 4.07 -2.35
N THR A 118 -8.37 3.47 -1.32
CA THR A 118 -8.33 2.02 -1.18
C THR A 118 -9.65 1.56 -0.60
N LEU A 119 -10.36 0.70 -1.33
CA LEU A 119 -11.64 0.13 -0.93
C LEU A 119 -11.44 -1.28 -0.38
N PHE A 120 -12.14 -1.59 0.69
CA PHE A 120 -12.15 -2.92 1.30
C PHE A 120 -13.54 -3.52 1.13
N TYR A 121 -13.56 -4.80 0.76
CA TYR A 121 -14.78 -5.54 0.46
C TYR A 121 -14.91 -6.74 1.39
N ASP A 122 -16.13 -7.13 1.69
CA ASP A 122 -16.42 -8.41 2.32
C ASP A 122 -16.52 -9.55 1.29
N ASN A 123 -16.84 -10.76 1.77
CA ASN A 123 -16.99 -11.93 0.91
C ASN A 123 -18.21 -11.87 -0.04
N ASN A 124 -19.10 -10.91 0.14
CA ASN A 124 -20.26 -10.67 -0.72
C ASN A 124 -19.97 -9.56 -1.76
N GLU A 125 -18.75 -9.07 -1.82
CA GLU A 125 -18.32 -7.94 -2.64
C GLU A 125 -18.96 -6.59 -2.23
N ASP A 126 -19.46 -6.47 -1.00
CA ASP A 126 -19.94 -5.22 -0.44
C ASP A 126 -18.79 -4.42 0.17
N VAL A 127 -18.75 -3.10 -0.07
CA VAL A 127 -17.75 -2.20 0.50
C VAL A 127 -17.96 -2.09 2.01
N ILE A 128 -16.95 -2.52 2.78
CA ILE A 128 -16.96 -2.44 4.24
C ILE A 128 -16.08 -1.32 4.79
N GLY A 129 -15.25 -0.71 3.96
CA GLY A 129 -14.40 0.40 4.35
C GLY A 129 -13.71 1.05 3.16
N ALA A 130 -13.26 2.29 3.37
CA ALA A 130 -12.47 3.04 2.42
C ALA A 130 -11.42 3.89 3.15
N VAL A 131 -10.22 3.99 2.60
CA VAL A 131 -9.14 4.84 3.12
C VAL A 131 -8.67 5.79 2.05
N SER A 132 -8.71 7.08 2.36
CA SER A 132 -8.19 8.13 1.48
C SER A 132 -6.67 8.11 1.45
N PRO A 133 -6.02 8.27 0.28
CA PRO A 133 -4.58 8.20 0.12
C PRO A 133 -3.90 9.51 0.60
N ARG A 134 -4.00 9.79 1.88
CA ARG A 134 -3.32 10.94 2.50
C ARG A 134 -1.83 10.63 2.65
N PRO A 135 -0.94 11.60 2.35
CA PRO A 135 0.51 11.39 2.44
C PRO A 135 0.97 11.01 3.85
N GLY A 136 1.81 9.95 3.95
CA GLY A 136 2.44 9.52 5.19
C GLY A 136 1.59 8.74 6.12
#